data_f4ac840dd8818ab7ddca48b84a4b8590
#
_entry.id   f4ac840dd8818ab7ddca48b84a4b8590
#
_cell.length_a   1.000
_cell.length_b   1.000
_cell.length_c   1.000
_cell.angle_alpha   90.00
_cell.angle_beta   90.00
_cell.angle_gamma   90.00
#
_symmetry.space_group_name_H-M   'P 1'
#
loop_
_entity.id
_entity.type
_entity.pdbx_description
1 polymer ?
#
loop_
_entity_poly.entity_id
_entity_poly.type
_entity_poly.pdbx_seq_one_letter_code
_entity_poly.pdbx_strand_id
1 'polypeptide(L)'
;MAYKYEWLPGSMVPDQLIEQMSKLYSSQYGRWSLKAKRNPGAPVRLQPSRIKELLVPDAARLAYAIHDSEIVGYAIAIQAKVPDYGFISWVTQLVVHEDHRQKNVGKSLLFAIWTFTDHFAWGLLTANPYAIRALEKATRRRCQPARISRNHRKLRSFAIQYVNYVNENTVIEVNRQSARINTEFPVGHSKLPEMLAAVSTPSVPWLMGPLEEGWEWFAFTFQDQAKIGLSPEEIETMLNSSDQVTKIAYSRMLLNEDHRWAHFGAVEARFIAALPGVAPGITSVLDLGCGTGRHAIELGSIGFEVTGIDYLENLVARAREVAERKHLLNVSFEAADCRKVDLGRRFDLVLCLYDVVGTYADEAENRKILANLVHHLKPGAVALISVMNLELTEKRAKHSFSLATDPDKLLALKPSGAMEKTGNIFDPEYYMIDLDTKIVYRKEQFEAGTALPAELVIRDRRYRKDEIEDECRKAGLDVVWSRFVRAGHWDEALDHDSDGAKEILLFCRRSESSPNS
;
A
#
# COMPACT_ATOMS: atom_id res chain seq x y z
N MET A 1 14.67 9.27 11.87
CA MET A 1 14.29 8.15 10.95
C MET A 1 13.03 8.52 10.18
N ALA A 2 12.76 7.83 9.03
CA ALA A 2 11.55 8.05 8.27
C ALA A 2 10.32 7.43 8.98
N TYR A 3 9.13 7.95 8.70
CA TYR A 3 7.88 7.34 9.17
C TYR A 3 7.59 6.07 8.37
N LYS A 4 7.22 4.99 9.07
CA LYS A 4 6.67 3.78 8.47
C LYS A 4 5.15 3.80 8.63
N TYR A 5 4.43 3.53 7.55
CA TYR A 5 2.97 3.45 7.56
C TYR A 5 2.54 2.01 7.38
N GLU A 6 1.61 1.59 8.23
CA GLU A 6 1.00 0.27 8.20
C GLU A 6 -0.50 0.40 8.01
N TRP A 7 -1.12 -0.62 7.43
CA TRP A 7 -2.54 -0.63 7.13
C TRP A 7 -3.16 -2.00 7.44
N LEU A 8 -4.35 -2.01 8.02
CA LEU A 8 -5.09 -3.23 8.35
C LEU A 8 -6.59 -3.06 8.07
N PRO A 9 -7.27 -4.13 7.60
CA PRO A 9 -8.72 -4.24 7.72
C PRO A 9 -9.15 -4.16 9.19
N GLY A 10 -10.31 -3.59 9.48
CA GLY A 10 -10.81 -3.45 10.85
C GLY A 10 -10.87 -4.77 11.61
N SER A 11 -11.29 -5.86 10.93
CA SER A 11 -11.39 -7.21 11.49
C SER A 11 -10.05 -7.86 11.84
N MET A 12 -8.93 -7.32 11.34
CA MET A 12 -7.58 -7.87 11.56
C MET A 12 -6.75 -7.07 12.57
N VAL A 13 -7.34 -6.07 13.21
CA VAL A 13 -6.62 -5.20 14.16
C VAL A 13 -6.42 -5.93 15.49
N PRO A 14 -5.16 -6.20 15.92
CA PRO A 14 -4.90 -6.92 17.16
C PRO A 14 -5.26 -6.11 18.40
N ASP A 15 -5.64 -6.79 19.49
CA ASP A 15 -6.00 -6.15 20.76
C ASP A 15 -4.87 -5.29 21.34
N GLN A 16 -3.63 -5.73 21.20
CA GLN A 16 -2.47 -4.95 21.65
C GLN A 16 -2.35 -3.60 20.93
N LEU A 17 -2.65 -3.57 19.62
CA LEU A 17 -2.64 -2.33 18.83
C LEU A 17 -3.79 -1.41 19.26
N ILE A 18 -4.97 -1.96 19.56
CA ILE A 18 -6.13 -1.20 20.08
C ILE A 18 -5.81 -0.55 21.41
N GLU A 19 -5.09 -1.24 22.30
CA GLU A 19 -4.63 -0.66 23.58
C GLU A 19 -3.66 0.51 23.36
N GLN A 20 -2.73 0.39 22.42
CA GLN A 20 -1.79 1.47 22.08
C GLN A 20 -2.53 2.68 21.47
N MET A 21 -3.50 2.44 20.59
CA MET A 21 -4.34 3.49 20.03
C MET A 21 -5.17 4.21 21.10
N SER A 22 -5.73 3.48 22.07
CA SER A 22 -6.49 4.03 23.20
C SER A 22 -5.61 4.94 24.07
N LYS A 23 -4.36 4.53 24.36
CA LYS A 23 -3.38 5.33 25.09
C LYS A 23 -3.03 6.60 24.31
N LEU A 24 -2.72 6.48 23.02
CA LEU A 24 -2.39 7.61 22.17
C LEU A 24 -3.57 8.61 22.10
N TYR A 25 -4.80 8.14 21.86
CA TYR A 25 -5.98 8.98 21.88
C TYR A 25 -6.10 9.75 23.21
N SER A 26 -6.06 9.03 24.32
CA SER A 26 -6.31 9.57 25.65
C SER A 26 -5.25 10.61 26.09
N SER A 27 -4.05 10.57 25.49
CA SER A 27 -3.00 11.56 25.74
C SER A 27 -3.04 12.74 24.77
N GLN A 28 -3.54 12.57 23.54
CA GLN A 28 -3.33 13.50 22.43
C GLN A 28 -4.59 14.17 21.88
N TYR A 29 -5.79 13.60 22.14
CA TYR A 29 -7.03 14.08 21.50
C TYR A 29 -7.44 15.46 22.00
N GLY A 30 -7.39 15.71 23.31
CA GLY A 30 -7.76 16.98 23.90
C GLY A 30 -8.26 16.87 25.35
N ARG A 31 -8.81 17.96 25.85
CA ARG A 31 -9.37 18.05 27.20
C ARG A 31 -10.83 18.50 27.15
N TRP A 32 -11.62 17.99 28.08
CA TRP A 32 -12.98 18.48 28.29
C TRP A 32 -12.95 19.98 28.58
N SER A 33 -13.94 20.70 28.08
CA SER A 33 -14.16 22.10 28.45
C SER A 33 -14.33 22.23 29.96
N LEU A 34 -13.92 23.36 30.53
CA LEU A 34 -14.18 23.69 31.93
C LEU A 34 -15.67 23.79 32.23
N LYS A 35 -16.51 23.97 31.20
CA LYS A 35 -17.99 24.02 31.29
C LYS A 35 -18.63 22.63 31.13
N ALA A 36 -17.86 21.58 30.88
CA ALA A 36 -18.39 20.24 30.71
C ALA A 36 -19.05 19.72 32.00
N LYS A 37 -20.24 19.12 31.87
CA LYS A 37 -20.99 18.54 33.00
C LYS A 37 -20.26 17.39 33.70
N ARG A 38 -19.36 16.69 32.99
CA ARG A 38 -18.57 15.58 33.54
C ARG A 38 -17.09 15.82 33.24
N ASN A 39 -16.24 15.53 34.21
CA ASN A 39 -14.79 15.62 34.11
C ASN A 39 -14.21 16.93 33.52
N PRO A 40 -14.67 18.15 33.98
CA PRO A 40 -14.22 19.41 33.41
C PRO A 40 -12.67 19.51 33.49
N GLY A 41 -12.05 19.93 32.39
CA GLY A 41 -10.59 20.07 32.28
C GLY A 41 -9.78 18.77 32.22
N ALA A 42 -10.40 17.60 32.42
CA ALA A 42 -9.71 16.31 32.34
C ALA A 42 -9.43 15.91 30.87
N PRO A 43 -8.41 15.08 30.62
CA PRO A 43 -8.19 14.53 29.29
C PRO A 43 -9.41 13.73 28.78
N VAL A 44 -9.73 13.88 27.50
CA VAL A 44 -10.74 13.04 26.85
C VAL A 44 -10.16 11.65 26.65
N ARG A 45 -10.83 10.64 27.18
CA ARG A 45 -10.37 9.24 27.11
C ARG A 45 -11.28 8.44 26.17
N LEU A 46 -10.68 7.54 25.42
CA LEU A 46 -11.38 6.56 24.59
C LEU A 46 -10.99 5.15 25.02
N GLN A 47 -11.98 4.38 25.47
CA GLN A 47 -11.75 3.00 25.92
C GLN A 47 -11.46 2.08 24.71
N PRO A 48 -10.65 1.03 24.90
CA PRO A 48 -10.38 0.05 23.83
C PRO A 48 -11.64 -0.58 23.22
N SER A 49 -12.64 -0.87 24.04
CA SER A 49 -13.94 -1.39 23.58
C SER A 49 -14.61 -0.46 22.57
N ARG A 50 -14.51 0.86 22.78
CA ARG A 50 -15.10 1.83 21.88
C ARG A 50 -14.32 1.92 20.55
N ILE A 51 -13.00 1.72 20.56
CA ILE A 51 -12.21 1.61 19.33
C ILE A 51 -12.61 0.34 18.57
N LYS A 52 -12.82 -0.79 19.27
CA LYS A 52 -13.32 -2.03 18.64
C LYS A 52 -14.64 -1.81 17.91
N GLU A 53 -15.59 -1.08 18.49
CA GLU A 53 -16.86 -0.77 17.82
C GLU A 53 -16.68 0.02 16.52
N LEU A 54 -15.69 0.91 16.42
CA LEU A 54 -15.38 1.64 15.18
C LEU A 54 -14.75 0.76 14.10
N LEU A 55 -14.20 -0.39 14.47
CA LEU A 55 -13.54 -1.35 13.58
C LEU A 55 -14.46 -2.50 13.13
N VAL A 56 -15.66 -2.63 13.72
CA VAL A 56 -16.64 -3.70 13.41
C VAL A 56 -17.21 -3.66 11.98
N PRO A 57 -17.53 -2.47 11.39
CA PRO A 57 -18.05 -2.45 10.03
C PRO A 57 -17.11 -3.14 9.03
N ASP A 58 -17.64 -3.98 8.15
CA ASP A 58 -16.84 -4.73 7.16
C ASP A 58 -15.94 -3.84 6.29
N ALA A 59 -16.38 -2.59 6.06
CA ALA A 59 -15.63 -1.60 5.32
C ALA A 59 -14.69 -0.73 6.19
N ALA A 60 -14.53 -1.06 7.49
CA ALA A 60 -13.64 -0.32 8.38
C ALA A 60 -12.16 -0.65 8.10
N ARG A 61 -11.34 0.38 8.15
CA ARG A 61 -9.90 0.33 7.85
C ARG A 61 -9.13 1.15 8.86
N LEU A 62 -7.97 0.64 9.24
CA LEU A 62 -6.99 1.29 10.08
C LEU A 62 -5.73 1.57 9.28
N ALA A 63 -5.24 2.82 9.31
CA ALA A 63 -3.86 3.14 8.99
C ALA A 63 -3.17 3.68 10.25
N TYR A 64 -1.91 3.28 10.49
CA TYR A 64 -1.14 3.81 11.61
C TYR A 64 0.31 4.08 11.21
N ALA A 65 0.90 5.07 11.86
CA ALA A 65 2.26 5.52 11.60
C ALA A 65 3.16 5.13 12.75
N ILE A 66 4.32 4.56 12.42
CA ILE A 66 5.36 4.15 13.35
C ILE A 66 6.58 5.05 13.15
N HIS A 67 7.16 5.51 14.25
CA HIS A 67 8.44 6.20 14.30
C HIS A 67 9.20 5.71 15.52
N ASP A 68 10.47 5.32 15.34
CA ASP A 68 11.33 4.76 16.41
C ASP A 68 10.64 3.61 17.20
N SER A 69 9.97 2.71 16.47
CA SER A 69 9.23 1.55 16.99
C SER A 69 7.97 1.88 17.80
N GLU A 70 7.56 3.14 17.89
CA GLU A 70 6.36 3.56 18.60
C GLU A 70 5.27 4.04 17.63
N ILE A 71 4.00 3.84 17.99
CA ILE A 71 2.87 4.37 17.23
C ILE A 71 2.71 5.85 17.54
N VAL A 72 2.93 6.67 16.53
CA VAL A 72 2.87 8.14 16.62
C VAL A 72 1.61 8.75 16.01
N GLY A 73 0.79 7.95 15.37
CA GLY A 73 -0.50 8.39 14.83
C GLY A 73 -1.29 7.25 14.22
N TYR A 74 -2.60 7.43 14.12
CA TYR A 74 -3.49 6.51 13.42
C TYR A 74 -4.72 7.23 12.84
N ALA A 75 -5.34 6.60 11.85
CA ALA A 75 -6.63 6.98 11.30
C ALA A 75 -7.50 5.74 11.12
N ILE A 76 -8.78 5.84 11.51
CA ILE A 76 -9.81 4.86 11.20
C ILE A 76 -10.79 5.50 10.23
N ALA A 77 -11.14 4.79 9.16
CA ALA A 77 -12.16 5.25 8.22
C ALA A 77 -13.03 4.09 7.73
N ILE A 78 -14.21 4.43 7.24
CA ILE A 78 -15.12 3.54 6.53
C ILE A 78 -15.31 4.02 5.10
N GLN A 79 -15.65 3.11 4.20
CA GLN A 79 -16.15 3.44 2.87
C GLN A 79 -17.61 3.02 2.76
N ALA A 80 -18.48 3.98 2.49
CA ALA A 80 -19.90 3.75 2.34
C ALA A 80 -20.33 4.07 0.91
N LYS A 81 -21.09 3.15 0.30
CA LYS A 81 -21.67 3.38 -1.03
C LYS A 81 -22.91 4.25 -0.90
N VAL A 82 -22.93 5.35 -1.60
CA VAL A 82 -24.12 6.21 -1.72
C VAL A 82 -24.80 5.90 -3.05
N PRO A 83 -26.08 5.48 -3.04
CA PRO A 83 -26.81 5.17 -4.27
C PRO A 83 -26.66 6.31 -5.30
N ASP A 84 -26.45 5.96 -6.57
CA ASP A 84 -26.31 6.85 -7.74
C ASP A 84 -25.10 7.80 -7.74
N TYR A 85 -24.23 7.78 -6.70
CA TYR A 85 -23.11 8.74 -6.57
C TYR A 85 -21.73 8.09 -6.38
N GLY A 86 -21.67 6.79 -6.05
CA GLY A 86 -20.41 6.13 -5.75
C GLY A 86 -20.10 6.05 -4.26
N PHE A 87 -18.84 6.23 -3.87
CA PHE A 87 -18.40 6.05 -2.49
C PHE A 87 -18.18 7.38 -1.76
N ILE A 88 -18.47 7.37 -0.45
CA ILE A 88 -17.95 8.35 0.51
C ILE A 88 -16.92 7.64 1.39
N SER A 89 -15.70 8.18 1.47
CA SER A 89 -14.74 7.81 2.51
C SER A 89 -14.96 8.70 3.74
N TRP A 90 -15.27 8.08 4.87
CA TRP A 90 -15.55 8.77 6.11
C TRP A 90 -14.54 8.44 7.19
N VAL A 91 -13.84 9.45 7.68
CA VAL A 91 -12.86 9.30 8.78
C VAL A 91 -13.58 9.38 10.12
N THR A 92 -13.54 8.27 10.85
CA THR A 92 -14.16 8.19 12.19
C THR A 92 -13.20 8.61 13.30
N GLN A 93 -11.88 8.43 13.07
CA GLN A 93 -10.82 8.83 14.00
C GLN A 93 -9.58 9.29 13.21
N LEU A 94 -8.95 10.36 13.68
CA LEU A 94 -7.62 10.79 13.24
C LEU A 94 -6.88 11.37 14.44
N VAL A 95 -5.80 10.71 14.85
CA VAL A 95 -4.99 11.09 16.00
C VAL A 95 -3.52 11.10 15.59
N VAL A 96 -2.80 12.16 15.94
CA VAL A 96 -1.35 12.27 15.75
C VAL A 96 -0.73 12.85 17.02
N HIS A 97 0.33 12.19 17.50
CA HIS A 97 1.10 12.65 18.66
C HIS A 97 1.62 14.08 18.42
N GLU A 98 1.61 14.92 19.43
CA GLU A 98 1.93 16.36 19.31
C GLU A 98 3.31 16.61 18.68
N ASP A 99 4.34 15.85 19.05
CA ASP A 99 5.69 15.97 18.51
C ASP A 99 5.81 15.61 17.02
N HIS A 100 4.78 14.93 16.48
CA HIS A 100 4.74 14.46 15.08
C HIS A 100 3.71 15.21 14.24
N ARG A 101 3.04 16.24 14.79
CA ARG A 101 2.13 17.12 14.06
C ARG A 101 2.92 18.01 13.08
N GLN A 102 2.24 18.49 12.05
CA GLN A 102 2.80 19.33 10.99
C GLN A 102 3.94 18.69 10.16
N LYS A 103 4.20 17.39 10.35
CA LYS A 103 5.18 16.57 9.60
C LYS A 103 4.50 15.68 8.55
N ASN A 104 3.36 16.09 8.03
CA ASN A 104 2.54 15.38 7.04
C ASN A 104 1.95 14.01 7.49
N VAL A 105 2.15 13.57 8.73
CA VAL A 105 1.70 12.26 9.22
C VAL A 105 0.18 12.08 9.03
N GLY A 106 -0.63 13.06 9.44
CA GLY A 106 -2.10 12.98 9.27
C GLY A 106 -2.54 12.87 7.81
N LYS A 107 -1.91 13.65 6.91
CA LYS A 107 -2.16 13.55 5.46
C LYS A 107 -1.84 12.16 4.93
N SER A 108 -0.69 11.61 5.28
CA SER A 108 -0.23 10.30 4.80
C SER A 108 -1.09 9.15 5.34
N LEU A 109 -1.54 9.23 6.60
CA LEU A 109 -2.49 8.27 7.17
C LEU A 109 -3.81 8.24 6.40
N LEU A 110 -4.38 9.41 6.12
CA LEU A 110 -5.62 9.52 5.35
C LEU A 110 -5.42 9.00 3.92
N PHE A 111 -4.32 9.35 3.28
CA PHE A 111 -4.03 8.86 1.93
C PHE A 111 -3.84 7.34 1.89
N ALA A 112 -3.18 6.74 2.89
CA ALA A 112 -3.04 5.28 2.99
C ALA A 112 -4.39 4.55 2.98
N ILE A 113 -5.46 5.18 3.49
CA ILE A 113 -6.80 4.57 3.53
C ILE A 113 -7.49 4.56 2.16
N TRP A 114 -7.30 5.58 1.32
CA TRP A 114 -8.05 5.71 0.06
C TRP A 114 -7.21 5.93 -1.20
N THR A 115 -5.93 6.17 -1.07
CA THR A 115 -5.00 6.39 -2.21
C THR A 115 -5.48 7.47 -3.19
N PHE A 116 -5.26 7.33 -4.50
CA PHE A 116 -5.79 8.19 -5.56
C PHE A 116 -7.21 7.80 -6.00
N THR A 117 -8.01 7.24 -5.10
CA THR A 117 -9.38 6.81 -5.40
C THR A 117 -10.26 7.97 -5.82
N ASP A 118 -11.12 7.73 -6.79
CA ASP A 118 -12.04 8.73 -7.33
C ASP A 118 -13.44 8.61 -6.69
N HIS A 119 -13.51 8.85 -5.39
CA HIS A 119 -14.75 8.80 -4.61
C HIS A 119 -15.61 10.06 -4.84
N PHE A 120 -16.92 9.93 -4.68
CA PHE A 120 -17.83 11.08 -4.70
C PHE A 120 -17.41 12.15 -3.69
N ALA A 121 -17.07 11.73 -2.45
CA ALA A 121 -16.59 12.63 -1.41
C ALA A 121 -15.72 11.93 -0.36
N TRP A 122 -14.92 12.72 0.33
CA TRP A 122 -14.14 12.35 1.52
C TRP A 122 -14.50 13.29 2.64
N GLY A 123 -14.75 12.77 3.83
CA GLY A 123 -15.24 13.61 4.92
C GLY A 123 -14.80 13.18 6.31
N LEU A 124 -14.92 14.11 7.25
CA LEU A 124 -14.74 13.91 8.69
C LEU A 124 -15.55 14.95 9.49
N LEU A 125 -15.72 14.66 10.78
CA LEU A 125 -16.29 15.57 11.75
C LEU A 125 -15.24 15.90 12.80
N THR A 126 -15.01 17.21 13.08
CA THR A 126 -13.92 17.61 13.97
C THR A 126 -14.04 19.06 14.42
N ALA A 127 -13.55 19.34 15.65
CA ALA A 127 -13.26 20.70 16.11
C ALA A 127 -11.77 21.09 15.87
N ASN A 128 -10.98 20.23 15.21
CA ASN A 128 -9.56 20.46 14.98
C ASN A 128 -9.28 20.94 13.53
N PRO A 129 -8.88 22.20 13.31
CA PRO A 129 -8.64 22.72 11.97
C PRO A 129 -7.45 22.05 11.26
N TYR A 130 -6.47 21.49 11.98
CA TYR A 130 -5.39 20.72 11.37
C TYR A 130 -5.88 19.41 10.73
N ALA A 131 -6.92 18.78 11.30
CA ALA A 131 -7.53 17.59 10.71
C ALA A 131 -8.20 17.92 9.37
N ILE A 132 -8.86 19.09 9.27
CA ILE A 132 -9.41 19.57 8.00
C ILE A 132 -8.31 19.84 6.97
N ARG A 133 -7.21 20.46 7.38
CA ARG A 133 -6.05 20.67 6.48
C ARG A 133 -5.41 19.34 6.03
N ALA A 134 -5.36 18.35 6.92
CA ALA A 134 -4.92 17.00 6.54
C ALA A 134 -5.85 16.37 5.48
N LEU A 135 -7.18 16.47 5.67
CA LEU A 135 -8.17 16.03 4.68
C LEU A 135 -8.00 16.76 3.34
N GLU A 136 -7.89 18.08 3.35
CA GLU A 136 -7.71 18.88 2.15
C GLU A 136 -6.45 18.50 1.37
N LYS A 137 -5.33 18.32 2.08
CA LYS A 137 -4.06 17.90 1.47
C LYS A 137 -4.12 16.46 0.94
N ALA A 138 -4.69 15.53 1.71
CA ALA A 138 -4.78 14.12 1.32
C ALA A 138 -5.67 13.90 0.09
N THR A 139 -6.72 14.71 -0.05
CA THR A 139 -7.64 14.66 -1.21
C THR A 139 -7.24 15.65 -2.31
N ARG A 140 -6.27 16.53 -2.04
CA ARG A 140 -5.86 17.63 -2.93
C ARG A 140 -7.03 18.55 -3.29
N ARG A 141 -7.95 18.79 -2.37
CA ARG A 141 -9.17 19.60 -2.58
C ARG A 141 -9.47 20.44 -1.34
N ARG A 142 -10.26 21.48 -1.51
CA ARG A 142 -10.63 22.38 -0.41
C ARG A 142 -12.00 22.02 0.18
N CYS A 143 -12.10 22.04 1.50
CA CYS A 143 -13.38 22.02 2.17
C CYS A 143 -14.09 23.36 1.95
N GLN A 144 -15.25 23.32 1.32
CA GLN A 144 -16.04 24.51 0.97
C GLN A 144 -17.47 24.36 1.43
N PRO A 145 -17.93 25.17 2.40
CA PRO A 145 -19.32 25.11 2.90
C PRO A 145 -20.38 25.20 1.80
N ALA A 146 -20.14 26.04 0.77
CA ALA A 146 -21.04 26.15 -0.37
C ALA A 146 -21.23 24.83 -1.14
N ARG A 147 -20.19 24.00 -1.24
CA ARG A 147 -20.27 22.67 -1.87
C ARG A 147 -20.99 21.67 -0.97
N ILE A 148 -20.71 21.70 0.32
CA ILE A 148 -21.42 20.89 1.33
C ILE A 148 -22.91 21.23 1.32
N SER A 149 -23.27 22.51 1.25
CA SER A 149 -24.63 22.99 1.17
C SER A 149 -25.38 22.46 -0.06
N ARG A 150 -24.75 22.42 -1.24
CA ARG A 150 -25.36 21.84 -2.44
C ARG A 150 -25.68 20.35 -2.29
N ASN A 151 -24.91 19.62 -1.50
CA ASN A 151 -25.05 18.19 -1.26
C ASN A 151 -25.73 17.87 0.07
N HIS A 152 -26.26 18.87 0.78
CA HIS A 152 -26.72 18.78 2.16
C HIS A 152 -27.65 17.59 2.43
N ARG A 153 -28.68 17.38 1.60
CA ARG A 153 -29.65 16.28 1.81
C ARG A 153 -28.97 14.91 1.85
N LYS A 154 -28.05 14.67 0.90
CA LYS A 154 -27.32 13.40 0.78
C LYS A 154 -26.38 13.20 1.96
N LEU A 155 -25.63 14.25 2.30
CA LEU A 155 -24.66 14.19 3.40
C LEU A 155 -25.36 14.06 4.76
N ARG A 156 -26.54 14.64 4.94
CA ARG A 156 -27.38 14.43 6.13
C ARG A 156 -27.83 12.97 6.24
N SER A 157 -28.38 12.39 5.18
CA SER A 157 -28.78 10.99 5.17
C SER A 157 -27.60 10.05 5.44
N PHE A 158 -26.44 10.32 4.82
CA PHE A 158 -25.21 9.61 5.10
C PHE A 158 -24.80 9.73 6.58
N ALA A 159 -24.80 10.93 7.14
CA ALA A 159 -24.41 11.15 8.53
C ALA A 159 -25.33 10.40 9.52
N ILE A 160 -26.64 10.42 9.32
CA ILE A 160 -27.60 9.68 10.16
C ILE A 160 -27.37 8.18 10.09
N GLN A 161 -27.01 7.67 8.92
CA GLN A 161 -26.81 6.23 8.72
C GLN A 161 -25.45 5.71 9.24
N TYR A 162 -24.38 6.51 9.11
CA TYR A 162 -23.00 6.03 9.29
C TYR A 162 -22.23 6.71 10.42
N VAL A 163 -22.75 7.79 11.01
CA VAL A 163 -22.08 8.50 12.13
C VAL A 163 -22.82 8.19 13.42
N ASN A 164 -22.28 7.31 14.24
CA ASN A 164 -22.94 6.68 15.40
C ASN A 164 -23.59 7.64 16.42
N TYR A 165 -23.17 8.90 16.44
CA TYR A 165 -23.71 9.92 17.36
C TYR A 165 -24.55 11.00 16.65
N VAL A 166 -24.87 10.80 15.37
CA VAL A 166 -25.75 11.64 14.58
C VAL A 166 -27.07 10.91 14.34
N ASN A 167 -28.18 11.57 14.60
CA ASN A 167 -29.52 11.03 14.40
C ASN A 167 -30.45 12.10 13.81
N GLU A 168 -31.74 11.79 13.63
CA GLU A 168 -32.74 12.68 13.05
C GLU A 168 -32.88 14.02 13.81
N ASN A 169 -32.65 14.01 15.12
CA ASN A 169 -32.77 15.17 15.98
C ASN A 169 -31.48 16.02 16.06
N THR A 170 -30.37 15.50 15.50
CA THR A 170 -29.10 16.21 15.53
C THR A 170 -29.17 17.47 14.67
N VAL A 171 -28.80 18.61 15.25
CA VAL A 171 -28.81 19.90 14.56
C VAL A 171 -27.59 19.98 13.63
N ILE A 172 -27.86 20.05 12.33
CA ILE A 172 -26.86 20.22 11.28
C ILE A 172 -27.09 21.56 10.59
N GLU A 173 -26.14 22.48 10.75
CA GLU A 173 -26.18 23.79 10.12
C GLU A 173 -25.21 23.84 8.94
N VAL A 174 -25.80 23.96 7.74
CA VAL A 174 -25.00 24.04 6.51
C VAL A 174 -25.56 25.17 5.64
N ASN A 175 -24.70 26.14 5.37
CA ASN A 175 -25.00 27.25 4.47
C ASN A 175 -23.76 27.55 3.58
N ARG A 176 -23.74 28.70 2.92
CA ARG A 176 -22.61 29.05 2.03
C ARG A 176 -21.34 29.44 2.78
N GLN A 177 -21.41 29.74 4.06
CA GLN A 177 -20.31 30.28 4.88
C GLN A 177 -19.88 29.34 5.99
N SER A 178 -20.70 28.36 6.37
CA SER A 178 -20.43 27.42 7.46
C SER A 178 -21.05 26.05 7.18
N ALA A 179 -20.38 25.00 7.66
CA ALA A 179 -20.91 23.63 7.70
C ALA A 179 -20.48 23.00 9.02
N ARG A 180 -21.46 22.79 9.94
CA ARG A 180 -21.22 22.33 11.30
C ARG A 180 -22.35 21.47 11.83
N ILE A 181 -22.06 20.64 12.80
CA ILE A 181 -23.01 19.78 13.51
C ILE A 181 -22.87 20.05 15.00
N ASN A 182 -24.03 20.18 15.68
CA ASN A 182 -24.06 20.20 17.12
C ASN A 182 -23.99 18.78 17.66
N THR A 183 -22.81 18.36 18.13
CA THR A 183 -22.55 17.03 18.70
C THR A 183 -22.68 17.02 20.21
N GLU A 184 -22.91 18.20 20.83
CA GLU A 184 -22.87 18.39 22.27
C GLU A 184 -21.58 17.90 22.94
N PHE A 185 -20.51 17.72 22.15
CA PHE A 185 -19.22 17.25 22.61
C PHE A 185 -18.38 18.45 23.11
N PRO A 186 -18.36 18.72 24.41
CA PRO A 186 -17.77 19.93 24.94
C PRO A 186 -16.25 19.81 25.12
N VAL A 187 -15.51 19.78 24.02
CA VAL A 187 -14.04 19.91 24.04
C VAL A 187 -13.67 21.38 24.20
N GLY A 188 -12.65 21.65 25.00
CA GLY A 188 -12.18 23.02 25.22
C GLY A 188 -11.63 23.67 23.95
N HIS A 189 -12.17 24.82 23.58
CA HIS A 189 -11.78 25.57 22.38
C HIS A 189 -10.78 26.72 22.69
N SER A 190 -10.14 26.73 23.87
CA SER A 190 -9.23 27.82 24.28
C SER A 190 -8.06 28.05 23.30
N LYS A 191 -7.57 27.02 22.63
CA LYS A 191 -6.49 27.10 21.62
C LYS A 191 -7.01 27.27 20.19
N LEU A 192 -8.32 27.25 19.96
CA LEU A 192 -8.90 27.30 18.63
C LEU A 192 -8.53 28.56 17.82
N PRO A 193 -8.54 29.79 18.40
CA PRO A 193 -8.12 30.99 17.67
C PRO A 193 -6.66 30.91 17.19
N GLU A 194 -5.75 30.41 18.03
CA GLU A 194 -4.34 30.23 17.68
C GLU A 194 -4.19 29.18 16.56
N MET A 195 -4.88 28.06 16.67
CA MET A 195 -4.87 27.00 15.64
C MET A 195 -5.41 27.51 14.30
N LEU A 196 -6.49 28.29 14.31
CA LEU A 196 -7.07 28.89 13.10
C LEU A 196 -6.09 29.88 12.46
N ALA A 197 -5.42 30.73 13.24
CA ALA A 197 -4.40 31.62 12.74
C ALA A 197 -3.23 30.88 12.10
N ALA A 198 -2.82 29.74 12.68
CA ALA A 198 -1.73 28.92 12.16
C ALA A 198 -2.08 28.20 10.83
N VAL A 199 -3.36 27.84 10.61
CA VAL A 199 -3.79 27.12 9.40
C VAL A 199 -4.37 28.05 8.32
N SER A 200 -4.56 29.33 8.58
CA SER A 200 -5.15 30.32 7.66
C SER A 200 -4.08 31.28 7.18
N THR A 201 -3.82 31.31 5.88
CA THR A 201 -2.91 32.26 5.23
C THR A 201 -3.64 32.98 4.10
N PRO A 202 -3.10 34.11 3.58
CA PRO A 202 -3.70 34.79 2.43
C PRO A 202 -3.89 33.88 1.21
N SER A 203 -2.95 32.98 0.95
CA SER A 203 -3.00 32.00 -0.15
C SER A 203 -3.90 30.79 0.16
N VAL A 204 -4.12 30.48 1.45
CA VAL A 204 -4.90 29.32 1.91
C VAL A 204 -5.84 29.76 3.05
N PRO A 205 -6.86 30.61 2.76
CA PRO A 205 -7.75 31.12 3.78
C PRO A 205 -8.60 30.03 4.44
N TRP A 206 -9.05 30.30 5.68
CA TRP A 206 -10.01 29.41 6.34
C TRP A 206 -11.42 29.65 5.79
N LEU A 207 -12.10 28.58 5.35
CA LEU A 207 -13.40 28.68 4.67
C LEU A 207 -14.56 28.10 5.48
N MET A 208 -14.31 27.32 6.55
CA MET A 208 -15.34 26.53 7.24
C MET A 208 -16.16 27.35 8.27
N GLY A 209 -15.88 28.66 8.40
CA GLY A 209 -16.56 29.54 9.35
C GLY A 209 -16.10 29.35 10.80
N PRO A 210 -16.69 30.06 11.75
CA PRO A 210 -16.41 29.96 13.17
C PRO A 210 -17.01 28.70 13.78
N LEU A 211 -16.50 28.32 14.96
CA LEU A 211 -16.98 27.17 15.72
C LEU A 211 -17.14 27.53 17.19
N GLU A 212 -18.25 27.11 17.78
CA GLU A 212 -18.58 27.27 19.19
C GLU A 212 -18.39 25.94 19.96
N GLU A 213 -18.24 25.99 21.27
CA GLU A 213 -18.19 24.78 22.09
C GLU A 213 -19.43 23.90 21.88
N GLY A 214 -19.25 22.60 21.78
CA GLY A 214 -20.31 21.63 21.49
C GLY A 214 -20.61 21.43 20.00
N TRP A 215 -19.97 22.22 19.14
CA TRP A 215 -20.08 22.08 17.71
C TRP A 215 -18.80 21.53 17.10
N GLU A 216 -18.93 20.83 15.97
CA GLU A 216 -17.83 20.36 15.14
C GLU A 216 -18.08 20.71 13.68
N TRP A 217 -17.01 20.99 12.92
CA TRP A 217 -17.12 21.18 11.47
C TRP A 217 -17.48 19.89 10.78
N PHE A 218 -18.50 19.93 9.96
CA PHE A 218 -18.94 18.88 9.05
C PHE A 218 -18.20 19.06 7.73
N ALA A 219 -16.99 18.51 7.65
CA ALA A 219 -16.04 18.80 6.60
C ALA A 219 -16.05 17.74 5.50
N PHE A 220 -16.17 18.19 4.24
CA PHE A 220 -16.08 17.33 3.05
C PHE A 220 -15.29 18.01 1.94
N THR A 221 -14.61 17.18 1.18
CA THR A 221 -14.09 17.48 -0.15
C THR A 221 -14.81 16.61 -1.18
N PHE A 222 -14.93 17.07 -2.44
CA PHE A 222 -15.71 16.39 -3.48
C PHE A 222 -14.88 16.17 -4.73
N GLN A 223 -15.16 15.08 -5.43
CA GLN A 223 -14.50 14.66 -6.66
C GLN A 223 -14.41 15.77 -7.71
N ASP A 224 -15.50 16.49 -7.93
CA ASP A 224 -15.67 17.52 -8.94
C ASP A 224 -15.03 18.88 -8.60
N GLN A 225 -14.27 18.98 -7.49
CA GLN A 225 -13.58 20.21 -7.11
C GLN A 225 -12.23 20.34 -7.80
N ALA A 226 -11.82 21.59 -8.04
CA ALA A 226 -10.45 21.90 -8.45
C ALA A 226 -9.43 21.38 -7.43
N LYS A 227 -8.36 20.80 -7.93
CA LYS A 227 -7.30 20.19 -7.11
C LYS A 227 -6.27 21.22 -6.66
N ILE A 228 -5.75 21.03 -5.46
CA ILE A 228 -4.61 21.79 -4.94
C ILE A 228 -3.34 21.14 -5.47
N GLY A 229 -2.39 21.94 -5.96
CA GLY A 229 -1.06 21.46 -6.28
C GLY A 229 -0.32 20.98 -5.01
N LEU A 230 0.41 19.89 -5.15
CA LEU A 230 1.36 19.40 -4.15
C LEU A 230 2.74 19.33 -4.80
N SER A 231 3.79 19.43 -3.99
CA SER A 231 5.14 19.18 -4.52
C SER A 231 5.32 17.70 -4.87
N PRO A 232 6.26 17.36 -5.77
CA PRO A 232 6.59 15.97 -6.08
C PRO A 232 6.94 15.16 -4.83
N GLU A 233 7.67 15.73 -3.88
CA GLU A 233 8.05 15.07 -2.62
C GLU A 233 6.83 14.82 -1.72
N GLU A 234 5.85 15.73 -1.71
CA GLU A 234 4.61 15.52 -0.97
C GLU A 234 3.79 14.38 -1.57
N ILE A 235 3.75 14.25 -2.90
CA ILE A 235 3.05 13.17 -3.60
C ILE A 235 3.78 11.85 -3.36
N GLU A 236 5.11 11.82 -3.48
CA GLU A 236 5.92 10.63 -3.21
C GLU A 236 5.72 10.12 -1.77
N THR A 237 5.72 11.03 -0.79
CA THR A 237 5.40 10.68 0.61
C THR A 237 4.00 10.08 0.76
N MET A 238 3.02 10.56 0.01
CA MET A 238 1.68 9.99 0.01
C MET A 238 1.66 8.58 -0.59
N LEU A 239 2.31 8.38 -1.74
CA LEU A 239 2.41 7.07 -2.39
C LEU A 239 3.10 6.05 -1.48
N ASN A 240 4.19 6.42 -0.84
CA ASN A 240 4.91 5.54 0.11
C ASN A 240 4.03 5.15 1.32
N SER A 241 3.08 5.99 1.73
CA SER A 241 2.16 5.65 2.82
C SER A 241 1.14 4.56 2.46
N SER A 242 0.98 4.23 1.17
CA SER A 242 0.07 3.16 0.69
C SER A 242 0.78 1.84 0.39
N ASP A 243 2.09 1.72 0.59
CA ASP A 243 2.86 0.51 0.25
C ASP A 243 2.35 -0.74 0.96
N GLN A 244 1.91 -0.64 2.21
CA GLN A 244 1.35 -1.78 2.93
C GLN A 244 0.02 -2.25 2.34
N VAL A 245 -0.83 -1.34 1.88
CA VAL A 245 -2.07 -1.70 1.16
C VAL A 245 -1.75 -2.47 -0.10
N THR A 246 -0.72 -2.03 -0.83
CA THR A 246 -0.23 -2.70 -2.04
C THR A 246 0.20 -4.14 -1.75
N LYS A 247 0.92 -4.37 -0.66
CA LYS A 247 1.34 -5.74 -0.25
C LYS A 247 0.14 -6.64 0.06
N ILE A 248 -0.87 -6.12 0.75
CA ILE A 248 -2.10 -6.88 1.03
C ILE A 248 -2.85 -7.20 -0.28
N ALA A 249 -2.89 -6.27 -1.23
CA ALA A 249 -3.49 -6.51 -2.54
C ALA A 249 -2.73 -7.60 -3.32
N TYR A 250 -1.40 -7.58 -3.34
CA TYR A 250 -0.56 -8.64 -3.91
C TYR A 250 -0.78 -9.99 -3.23
N SER A 251 -0.89 -10.02 -1.90
CA SER A 251 -1.21 -11.25 -1.17
C SER A 251 -2.53 -11.87 -1.66
N ARG A 252 -3.59 -11.09 -1.83
CA ARG A 252 -4.86 -11.59 -2.37
C ARG A 252 -4.71 -12.14 -3.79
N MET A 253 -3.98 -11.42 -4.65
CA MET A 253 -3.71 -11.86 -6.01
C MET A 253 -2.99 -13.21 -6.03
N LEU A 254 -1.94 -13.36 -5.22
CA LEU A 254 -1.10 -14.57 -5.17
C LEU A 254 -1.83 -15.78 -4.55
N LEU A 255 -2.81 -15.55 -3.68
CA LEU A 255 -3.67 -16.60 -3.13
C LEU A 255 -4.78 -17.05 -4.10
N ASN A 256 -5.02 -16.33 -5.20
CA ASN A 256 -6.01 -16.71 -6.19
C ASN A 256 -5.44 -17.79 -7.13
N GLU A 257 -5.80 -19.03 -6.89
CA GLU A 257 -5.36 -20.21 -7.65
C GLU A 257 -5.96 -20.26 -9.07
N ASP A 258 -6.97 -19.45 -9.41
CA ASP A 258 -7.56 -19.38 -10.76
C ASP A 258 -6.70 -18.63 -11.76
N HIS A 259 -5.68 -17.90 -11.31
CA HIS A 259 -4.77 -17.22 -12.19
C HIS A 259 -3.93 -18.21 -13.00
N ARG A 260 -3.91 -18.01 -14.34
CA ARG A 260 -3.24 -18.93 -15.27
C ARG A 260 -1.77 -19.20 -14.92
N TRP A 261 -1.04 -18.19 -14.48
CA TRP A 261 0.38 -18.32 -14.11
C TRP A 261 0.60 -19.16 -12.84
N ALA A 262 -0.39 -19.30 -11.98
CA ALA A 262 -0.29 -20.14 -10.78
C ALA A 262 -0.05 -21.62 -11.10
N HIS A 263 -0.44 -22.07 -12.29
CA HIS A 263 -0.32 -23.47 -12.74
C HIS A 263 1.01 -23.80 -13.43
N PHE A 264 1.91 -22.84 -13.61
CA PHE A 264 3.18 -23.09 -14.33
C PHE A 264 4.30 -23.64 -13.46
N GLY A 265 4.13 -23.72 -12.13
CA GLY A 265 5.17 -24.16 -11.19
C GLY A 265 5.88 -25.46 -11.61
N ALA A 266 5.12 -26.48 -12.03
CA ALA A 266 5.70 -27.78 -12.40
C ALA A 266 6.53 -27.75 -13.70
N VAL A 267 6.13 -26.97 -14.72
CA VAL A 267 6.92 -26.86 -15.96
C VAL A 267 8.17 -26.01 -15.75
N GLU A 268 8.05 -24.97 -14.97
CA GLU A 268 9.17 -24.08 -14.62
C GLU A 268 10.17 -24.79 -13.70
N ALA A 269 9.72 -25.60 -12.73
CA ALA A 269 10.60 -26.43 -11.90
C ALA A 269 11.40 -27.44 -12.73
N ARG A 270 10.81 -28.06 -13.76
CA ARG A 270 11.54 -28.94 -14.69
C ARG A 270 12.59 -28.18 -15.49
N PHE A 271 12.29 -26.96 -15.93
CA PHE A 271 13.26 -26.10 -16.59
C PHE A 271 14.43 -25.77 -15.65
N ILE A 272 14.16 -25.39 -14.39
CA ILE A 272 15.18 -25.11 -13.38
C ILE A 272 16.07 -26.35 -13.15
N ALA A 273 15.48 -27.53 -13.01
CA ALA A 273 16.20 -28.77 -12.80
C ALA A 273 17.10 -29.18 -13.99
N ALA A 274 16.83 -28.65 -15.17
CA ALA A 274 17.65 -28.88 -16.39
C ALA A 274 18.79 -27.85 -16.57
N LEU A 275 18.92 -26.88 -15.68
CA LEU A 275 19.97 -25.87 -15.75
C LEU A 275 21.36 -26.50 -15.51
N PRO A 276 22.42 -26.00 -16.18
CA PRO A 276 23.77 -26.51 -16.00
C PRO A 276 24.24 -26.39 -14.53
N GLY A 277 24.70 -27.52 -13.96
CA GLY A 277 25.20 -27.59 -12.57
C GLY A 277 24.09 -27.70 -11.51
N VAL A 278 22.83 -27.88 -11.91
CA VAL A 278 21.67 -28.07 -11.01
C VAL A 278 21.24 -29.53 -11.07
N ALA A 279 21.15 -30.20 -9.91
CA ALA A 279 20.73 -31.60 -9.83
C ALA A 279 20.00 -31.92 -8.50
N PRO A 280 18.89 -32.69 -8.53
CA PRO A 280 18.23 -33.17 -7.33
C PRO A 280 19.16 -33.94 -6.38
N GLY A 281 18.96 -33.77 -5.06
CA GLY A 281 19.76 -34.45 -4.03
C GLY A 281 21.17 -33.89 -3.80
N ILE A 282 21.68 -33.02 -4.69
CA ILE A 282 22.98 -32.38 -4.57
C ILE A 282 22.85 -30.86 -4.39
N THR A 283 21.91 -30.25 -5.07
CA THR A 283 21.71 -28.79 -5.10
C THR A 283 20.77 -28.35 -4.00
N SER A 284 21.26 -27.53 -3.08
CA SER A 284 20.42 -26.78 -2.13
C SER A 284 19.88 -25.51 -2.79
N VAL A 285 18.59 -25.24 -2.63
CA VAL A 285 17.89 -24.14 -3.32
C VAL A 285 17.31 -23.15 -2.30
N LEU A 286 17.52 -21.87 -2.55
CA LEU A 286 16.80 -20.76 -1.88
C LEU A 286 15.85 -20.11 -2.89
N ASP A 287 14.58 -20.00 -2.55
CA ASP A 287 13.56 -19.28 -3.33
C ASP A 287 13.21 -17.96 -2.61
N LEU A 288 13.80 -16.86 -3.06
CA LEU A 288 13.60 -15.51 -2.51
C LEU A 288 12.37 -14.84 -3.13
N GLY A 289 11.36 -14.54 -2.30
CA GLY A 289 10.06 -14.08 -2.76
C GLY A 289 9.20 -15.24 -3.26
N CYS A 290 9.18 -16.35 -2.53
CA CYS A 290 8.57 -17.62 -2.97
C CYS A 290 7.03 -17.56 -3.09
N GLY A 291 6.37 -16.52 -2.57
CA GLY A 291 4.92 -16.42 -2.55
C GLY A 291 4.26 -17.61 -1.85
N THR A 292 3.33 -18.28 -2.53
CA THR A 292 2.68 -19.53 -2.06
C THR A 292 3.54 -20.78 -2.25
N GLY A 293 4.81 -20.63 -2.58
CA GLY A 293 5.79 -21.73 -2.68
C GLY A 293 5.66 -22.60 -3.93
N ARG A 294 5.03 -22.14 -5.01
CA ARG A 294 4.75 -22.98 -6.19
C ARG A 294 6.02 -23.61 -6.82
N HIS A 295 7.14 -22.88 -6.91
CA HIS A 295 8.40 -23.43 -7.41
C HIS A 295 9.09 -24.30 -6.36
N ALA A 296 9.18 -23.81 -5.13
CA ALA A 296 9.79 -24.54 -4.02
C ALA A 296 9.14 -25.91 -3.80
N ILE A 297 7.81 -26.00 -3.84
CA ILE A 297 7.03 -27.23 -3.67
C ILE A 297 7.30 -28.21 -4.83
N GLU A 298 7.28 -27.74 -6.06
CA GLU A 298 7.53 -28.60 -7.22
C GLU A 298 8.99 -29.08 -7.29
N LEU A 299 9.97 -28.22 -6.96
CA LEU A 299 11.37 -28.61 -6.83
C LEU A 299 11.56 -29.64 -5.71
N GLY A 300 10.93 -29.43 -4.55
CA GLY A 300 10.95 -30.41 -3.47
C GLY A 300 10.34 -31.76 -3.87
N SER A 301 9.27 -31.76 -4.65
CA SER A 301 8.60 -32.97 -5.15
C SER A 301 9.51 -33.80 -6.08
N ILE A 302 10.50 -33.18 -6.73
CA ILE A 302 11.48 -33.87 -7.59
C ILE A 302 12.86 -34.06 -6.91
N GLY A 303 12.95 -33.82 -5.59
CA GLY A 303 14.05 -34.21 -4.74
C GLY A 303 15.10 -33.14 -4.42
N PHE A 304 14.82 -31.85 -4.62
CA PHE A 304 15.67 -30.76 -4.14
C PHE A 304 15.43 -30.46 -2.66
N GLU A 305 16.48 -30.03 -1.95
CA GLU A 305 16.33 -29.38 -0.64
C GLU A 305 16.05 -27.90 -0.89
N VAL A 306 14.88 -27.40 -0.47
CA VAL A 306 14.43 -26.04 -0.77
C VAL A 306 14.07 -25.27 0.49
N THR A 307 14.55 -24.02 0.57
CA THR A 307 14.09 -23.02 1.53
C THR A 307 13.40 -21.89 0.78
N GLY A 308 12.13 -21.61 1.09
CA GLY A 308 11.37 -20.50 0.53
C GLY A 308 11.25 -19.37 1.53
N ILE A 309 11.45 -18.13 1.08
CA ILE A 309 11.31 -16.91 1.89
C ILE A 309 10.31 -15.99 1.21
N ASP A 310 9.34 -15.49 1.98
CA ASP A 310 8.45 -14.41 1.52
C ASP A 310 8.16 -13.44 2.67
N TYR A 311 7.88 -12.18 2.32
CA TYR A 311 7.57 -11.15 3.31
C TYR A 311 6.21 -11.34 3.98
N LEU A 312 5.25 -11.96 3.28
CA LEU A 312 3.85 -12.07 3.67
C LEU A 312 3.57 -13.41 4.37
N GLU A 313 3.37 -13.37 5.71
CA GLU A 313 3.14 -14.56 6.53
C GLU A 313 1.97 -15.43 6.04
N ASN A 314 0.90 -14.84 5.50
CA ASN A 314 -0.24 -15.61 5.00
C ASN A 314 0.08 -16.41 3.73
N LEU A 315 1.01 -15.94 2.88
CA LEU A 315 1.50 -16.70 1.73
C LEU A 315 2.38 -17.85 2.20
N VAL A 316 3.29 -17.57 3.14
CA VAL A 316 4.17 -18.57 3.75
C VAL A 316 3.35 -19.65 4.48
N ALA A 317 2.32 -19.27 5.21
CA ALA A 317 1.41 -20.21 5.86
C ALA A 317 0.72 -21.14 4.83
N ARG A 318 0.27 -20.57 3.69
CA ARG A 318 -0.29 -21.37 2.58
C ARG A 318 0.75 -22.32 1.98
N ALA A 319 1.99 -21.86 1.79
CA ALA A 319 3.07 -22.69 1.27
C ALA A 319 3.39 -23.88 2.20
N ARG A 320 3.48 -23.63 3.51
CA ARG A 320 3.65 -24.69 4.54
C ARG A 320 2.53 -25.72 4.49
N GLU A 321 1.27 -25.26 4.48
CA GLU A 321 0.09 -26.14 4.38
C GLU A 321 0.15 -27.06 3.14
N VAL A 322 0.53 -26.53 1.99
CA VAL A 322 0.64 -27.32 0.76
C VAL A 322 1.79 -28.33 0.84
N ALA A 323 2.95 -27.93 1.37
CA ALA A 323 4.10 -28.84 1.56
C ALA A 323 3.75 -29.98 2.54
N GLU A 324 3.09 -29.70 3.64
CA GLU A 324 2.61 -30.70 4.62
C GLU A 324 1.62 -31.68 3.98
N ARG A 325 0.65 -31.21 3.23
CA ARG A 325 -0.30 -32.07 2.50
C ARG A 325 0.38 -32.98 1.46
N LYS A 326 1.48 -32.52 0.86
CA LYS A 326 2.31 -33.31 -0.07
C LYS A 326 3.37 -34.17 0.64
N HIS A 327 3.45 -34.15 1.96
CA HIS A 327 4.44 -34.84 2.79
C HIS A 327 5.90 -34.55 2.40
N LEU A 328 6.19 -33.29 2.04
CA LEU A 328 7.53 -32.84 1.65
C LEU A 328 8.34 -32.46 2.89
N LEU A 329 9.29 -33.30 3.29
CA LEU A 329 10.18 -33.05 4.43
C LEU A 329 11.44 -32.26 4.04
N ASN A 330 11.71 -32.12 2.76
CA ASN A 330 12.87 -31.44 2.16
C ASN A 330 12.58 -30.00 1.74
N VAL A 331 11.42 -29.45 2.13
CA VAL A 331 11.02 -28.06 1.85
C VAL A 331 10.70 -27.36 3.14
N SER A 332 11.23 -26.15 3.31
CA SER A 332 10.94 -25.29 4.46
C SER A 332 10.58 -23.89 4.01
N PHE A 333 9.77 -23.18 4.80
CA PHE A 333 9.33 -21.82 4.49
C PHE A 333 9.45 -20.91 5.71
N GLU A 334 9.92 -19.68 5.50
CA GLU A 334 10.04 -18.66 6.54
C GLU A 334 9.51 -17.31 6.07
N ALA A 335 8.78 -16.61 6.95
CA ALA A 335 8.32 -15.26 6.68
C ALA A 335 9.41 -14.26 7.04
N ALA A 336 10.06 -13.67 6.03
CA ALA A 336 11.14 -12.72 6.21
C ALA A 336 11.26 -11.76 5.01
N ASP A 337 11.89 -10.62 5.26
CA ASP A 337 12.17 -9.61 4.24
C ASP A 337 13.39 -10.02 3.42
N CYS A 338 13.19 -10.31 2.14
CA CYS A 338 14.25 -10.74 1.20
C CYS A 338 15.38 -9.71 1.01
N ARG A 339 15.21 -8.46 1.44
CA ARG A 339 16.25 -7.42 1.39
C ARG A 339 17.28 -7.53 2.50
N LYS A 340 17.01 -8.26 3.59
CA LYS A 340 17.83 -8.23 4.81
C LYS A 340 17.89 -9.53 5.60
N VAL A 341 17.13 -10.56 5.20
CA VAL A 341 17.16 -11.85 5.88
C VAL A 341 18.58 -12.42 5.82
N ASP A 342 19.05 -13.01 6.91
CA ASP A 342 20.27 -13.81 6.96
C ASP A 342 19.92 -15.18 7.54
N LEU A 343 20.06 -16.22 6.70
CA LEU A 343 19.75 -17.61 7.06
C LEU A 343 20.95 -18.32 7.70
N GLY A 344 22.08 -17.65 7.87
CA GLY A 344 23.31 -18.25 8.40
C GLY A 344 23.90 -19.37 7.54
N ARG A 345 23.38 -19.57 6.32
CA ARG A 345 23.85 -20.59 5.35
C ARG A 345 23.79 -20.09 3.91
N ARG A 346 24.53 -20.76 3.04
CA ARG A 346 24.60 -20.46 1.61
C ARG A 346 24.10 -21.64 0.78
N PHE A 347 23.63 -21.34 -0.42
CA PHE A 347 22.93 -22.25 -1.32
C PHE A 347 23.69 -22.43 -2.64
N ASP A 348 23.44 -23.55 -3.31
CA ASP A 348 24.00 -23.88 -4.63
C ASP A 348 23.23 -23.19 -5.75
N LEU A 349 21.93 -22.90 -5.51
CA LEU A 349 21.05 -22.17 -6.42
C LEU A 349 20.19 -21.17 -5.61
N VAL A 350 20.14 -19.94 -6.07
CA VAL A 350 19.16 -18.96 -5.55
C VAL A 350 18.21 -18.55 -6.68
N LEU A 351 16.93 -18.67 -6.43
CA LEU A 351 15.84 -18.22 -7.29
C LEU A 351 15.34 -16.85 -6.80
N CYS A 352 15.09 -15.93 -7.73
CA CYS A 352 14.41 -14.68 -7.47
C CYS A 352 13.55 -14.35 -8.69
N LEU A 353 12.32 -14.82 -8.70
CA LEU A 353 11.52 -15.00 -9.90
C LEU A 353 10.33 -14.04 -9.97
N TYR A 354 9.91 -13.78 -11.19
CA TYR A 354 8.84 -12.84 -11.53
C TYR A 354 9.22 -11.39 -11.17
N ASP A 355 8.42 -10.68 -10.41
CA ASP A 355 8.59 -9.27 -10.10
C ASP A 355 9.11 -8.97 -8.68
N VAL A 356 9.81 -9.93 -8.07
CA VAL A 356 10.43 -9.71 -6.75
C VAL A 356 11.48 -8.60 -6.84
N VAL A 357 12.42 -8.68 -7.82
CA VAL A 357 13.25 -7.56 -8.24
C VAL A 357 12.41 -6.67 -9.17
N GLY A 358 12.06 -5.49 -8.71
CA GLY A 358 11.14 -4.57 -9.39
C GLY A 358 9.87 -4.26 -8.60
N THR A 359 9.62 -5.00 -7.52
CA THR A 359 8.49 -4.74 -6.61
C THR A 359 8.53 -3.33 -6.00
N TYR A 360 9.72 -2.76 -5.83
CA TYR A 360 9.88 -1.42 -5.29
C TYR A 360 10.10 -0.41 -6.42
N ALA A 361 9.43 0.75 -6.31
CA ALA A 361 9.72 1.89 -7.17
C ALA A 361 11.12 2.46 -6.92
N ASP A 362 11.62 2.37 -5.68
CA ASP A 362 12.98 2.77 -5.30
C ASP A 362 14.00 1.70 -5.71
N GLU A 363 14.90 2.04 -6.64
CA GLU A 363 15.97 1.17 -7.11
C GLU A 363 16.92 0.73 -5.99
N ALA A 364 17.15 1.56 -4.97
CA ALA A 364 18.01 1.21 -3.84
C ALA A 364 17.44 0.02 -3.05
N GLU A 365 16.12 -0.12 -2.99
CA GLU A 365 15.46 -1.26 -2.35
C GLU A 365 15.60 -2.54 -3.19
N ASN A 366 15.50 -2.44 -4.52
CA ASN A 366 15.70 -3.58 -5.43
C ASN A 366 17.17 -4.08 -5.39
N ARG A 367 18.13 -3.16 -5.31
CA ARG A 367 19.56 -3.50 -5.13
C ARG A 367 19.84 -4.26 -3.85
N LYS A 368 19.11 -3.98 -2.76
CA LYS A 368 19.23 -4.77 -1.51
C LYS A 368 18.78 -6.22 -1.71
N ILE A 369 17.77 -6.47 -2.55
CA ILE A 369 17.36 -7.84 -2.89
C ILE A 369 18.49 -8.56 -3.62
N LEU A 370 19.07 -7.94 -4.66
CA LEU A 370 20.19 -8.52 -5.41
C LEU A 370 21.43 -8.76 -4.53
N ALA A 371 21.78 -7.80 -3.67
CA ALA A 371 22.89 -7.95 -2.74
C ALA A 371 22.67 -9.12 -1.76
N ASN A 372 21.45 -9.27 -1.25
CA ASN A 372 21.11 -10.35 -0.33
C ASN A 372 21.04 -11.72 -1.04
N LEU A 373 20.60 -11.74 -2.30
CA LEU A 373 20.69 -12.92 -3.16
C LEU A 373 22.14 -13.39 -3.27
N VAL A 374 23.09 -12.50 -3.58
CA VAL A 374 24.52 -12.82 -3.69
C VAL A 374 25.10 -13.26 -2.36
N HIS A 375 24.69 -12.64 -1.24
CA HIS A 375 25.09 -13.05 0.12
C HIS A 375 24.78 -14.53 0.38
N HIS A 376 23.65 -15.02 -0.08
CA HIS A 376 23.22 -16.41 0.12
C HIS A 376 23.75 -17.41 -0.91
N LEU A 377 24.48 -16.98 -1.95
CA LEU A 377 25.12 -17.89 -2.89
C LEU A 377 26.45 -18.43 -2.34
N LYS A 378 26.74 -19.71 -2.52
CA LYS A 378 28.09 -20.29 -2.38
C LYS A 378 29.01 -19.71 -3.44
N PRO A 379 30.36 -19.71 -3.23
CA PRO A 379 31.29 -19.36 -4.30
C PRO A 379 31.04 -20.22 -5.55
N GLY A 380 30.98 -19.61 -6.73
CA GLY A 380 30.73 -20.28 -8.01
C GLY A 380 29.29 -20.82 -8.21
N ALA A 381 28.42 -20.67 -7.23
CA ALA A 381 27.00 -21.06 -7.32
C ALA A 381 26.20 -20.17 -8.30
N VAL A 382 25.02 -20.62 -8.65
CA VAL A 382 24.21 -19.99 -9.71
C VAL A 382 22.93 -19.36 -9.18
N ALA A 383 22.46 -18.37 -9.90
CA ALA A 383 21.17 -17.73 -9.66
C ALA A 383 20.29 -17.73 -10.91
N LEU A 384 18.99 -17.88 -10.72
CA LEU A 384 17.99 -17.65 -11.75
C LEU A 384 17.12 -16.48 -11.31
N ILE A 385 17.11 -15.43 -12.12
CA ILE A 385 16.40 -14.19 -11.82
C ILE A 385 15.44 -13.90 -12.96
N SER A 386 14.18 -13.51 -12.66
CA SER A 386 13.31 -12.94 -13.68
C SER A 386 12.73 -11.60 -13.24
N VAL A 387 12.58 -10.69 -14.20
CA VAL A 387 12.02 -9.35 -14.00
C VAL A 387 11.04 -9.03 -15.12
N MET A 388 10.13 -8.06 -14.87
CA MET A 388 9.18 -7.60 -15.87
C MET A 388 9.86 -6.74 -16.94
N ASN A 389 9.51 -6.99 -18.20
CA ASN A 389 10.10 -6.34 -19.38
C ASN A 389 9.58 -4.91 -19.59
N LEU A 390 10.45 -3.91 -19.43
CA LEU A 390 10.15 -2.51 -19.71
C LEU A 390 10.04 -2.23 -21.21
N GLU A 391 10.84 -2.87 -22.07
CA GLU A 391 10.85 -2.60 -23.50
C GLU A 391 9.49 -2.89 -24.14
N LEU A 392 8.90 -4.06 -23.81
CA LEU A 392 7.54 -4.39 -24.22
C LEU A 392 6.51 -3.42 -23.62
N THR A 393 6.71 -3.03 -22.35
CA THR A 393 5.80 -2.10 -21.68
C THR A 393 5.81 -0.74 -22.36
N GLU A 394 6.98 -0.18 -22.69
CA GLU A 394 7.12 1.10 -23.40
C GLU A 394 6.51 1.02 -24.82
N LYS A 395 6.80 -0.06 -25.54
CA LYS A 395 6.26 -0.29 -26.91
C LYS A 395 4.73 -0.30 -26.91
N ARG A 396 4.11 -0.88 -25.90
CA ARG A 396 2.65 -1.04 -25.80
C ARG A 396 1.95 0.13 -25.11
N ALA A 397 2.68 0.96 -24.37
CA ALA A 397 2.12 2.02 -23.56
C ALA A 397 1.24 2.97 -24.38
N LYS A 398 -0.01 3.12 -23.98
CA LYS A 398 -0.96 4.10 -24.56
C LYS A 398 -0.90 5.43 -23.82
N HIS A 399 -0.39 5.43 -22.60
CA HIS A 399 -0.39 6.56 -21.70
C HIS A 399 0.99 6.77 -21.08
N SER A 400 1.38 8.02 -20.99
CA SER A 400 2.56 8.47 -20.27
C SER A 400 2.26 9.77 -19.53
N PHE A 401 3.02 10.05 -18.48
CA PHE A 401 2.85 11.24 -17.66
C PHE A 401 4.18 11.61 -16.99
N SER A 402 4.22 12.72 -16.29
CA SER A 402 5.27 13.05 -15.34
C SER A 402 4.64 13.21 -13.96
N LEU A 403 5.07 12.40 -13.00
CA LEU A 403 4.60 12.53 -11.62
C LEU A 403 4.94 13.91 -11.04
N ALA A 404 6.06 14.48 -11.47
CA ALA A 404 6.52 15.79 -11.03
C ALA A 404 5.63 16.94 -11.51
N THR A 405 5.10 16.86 -12.73
CA THR A 405 4.39 17.99 -13.36
C THR A 405 2.91 17.78 -13.56
N ASP A 406 2.46 16.52 -13.73
CA ASP A 406 1.08 16.20 -14.10
C ASP A 406 0.55 14.91 -13.41
N PRO A 407 0.62 14.86 -12.07
CA PRO A 407 0.20 13.68 -11.31
C PRO A 407 -1.30 13.37 -11.46
N ASP A 408 -2.09 14.34 -11.91
CA ASP A 408 -3.55 14.19 -12.05
C ASP A 408 -3.95 13.24 -13.17
N LYS A 409 -3.07 12.95 -14.10
CA LYS A 409 -3.32 11.92 -15.13
C LYS A 409 -3.56 10.53 -14.54
N LEU A 410 -2.98 10.22 -13.38
CA LEU A 410 -3.26 8.98 -12.65
C LEU A 410 -4.74 8.80 -12.31
N LEU A 411 -5.47 9.89 -12.05
CA LEU A 411 -6.91 9.83 -11.79
C LEU A 411 -7.72 9.47 -13.04
N ALA A 412 -7.26 9.91 -14.20
CA ALA A 412 -7.93 9.63 -15.48
C ALA A 412 -7.66 8.19 -15.99
N LEU A 413 -6.61 7.52 -15.48
CA LEU A 413 -6.32 6.14 -15.85
C LEU A 413 -7.46 5.23 -15.39
N LYS A 414 -7.93 4.36 -16.28
CA LYS A 414 -8.95 3.36 -15.96
C LYS A 414 -8.40 2.35 -14.96
N PRO A 415 -9.15 2.02 -13.91
CA PRO A 415 -8.75 0.95 -13.01
C PRO A 415 -8.96 -0.42 -13.66
N SER A 416 -7.99 -1.32 -13.45
CA SER A 416 -8.03 -2.72 -13.85
C SER A 416 -8.57 -3.58 -12.72
N GLY A 417 -9.27 -4.66 -13.05
CA GLY A 417 -9.55 -5.76 -12.11
C GLY A 417 -8.55 -6.91 -12.23
N ALA A 418 -7.37 -6.68 -12.79
CA ALA A 418 -6.43 -7.74 -13.12
C ALA A 418 -5.94 -8.51 -11.89
N MET A 419 -5.67 -7.85 -10.78
CA MET A 419 -5.22 -8.51 -9.56
C MET A 419 -6.24 -9.48 -8.98
N GLU A 420 -7.53 -9.24 -9.14
CA GLU A 420 -8.57 -10.15 -8.66
C GLU A 420 -8.99 -11.21 -9.70
N LYS A 421 -8.88 -10.91 -11.01
CA LYS A 421 -9.54 -11.72 -12.06
C LYS A 421 -8.59 -12.45 -13.00
N THR A 422 -7.56 -11.79 -13.50
CA THR A 422 -6.77 -12.34 -14.63
C THR A 422 -5.29 -12.48 -14.36
N GLY A 423 -4.74 -11.75 -13.41
CA GLY A 423 -3.29 -11.63 -13.19
C GLY A 423 -2.53 -10.94 -14.33
N ASN A 424 -3.21 -10.37 -15.34
CA ASN A 424 -2.56 -9.74 -16.48
C ASN A 424 -2.24 -8.26 -16.22
N ILE A 425 -1.06 -7.97 -15.75
CA ILE A 425 -0.57 -6.61 -15.45
C ILE A 425 0.02 -5.87 -16.66
N PHE A 426 -0.04 -6.44 -17.87
CA PHE A 426 0.52 -5.87 -19.10
C PHE A 426 -0.51 -5.29 -20.06
N ASP A 427 -1.75 -5.10 -19.63
CA ASP A 427 -2.77 -4.48 -20.48
C ASP A 427 -2.56 -2.96 -20.55
N PRO A 428 -2.27 -2.40 -21.75
CA PRO A 428 -1.88 -1.00 -21.91
C PRO A 428 -3.00 0.02 -21.63
N GLU A 429 -4.24 -0.44 -21.47
CA GLU A 429 -5.35 0.43 -21.06
C GLU A 429 -5.28 0.83 -19.57
N TYR A 430 -4.54 0.09 -18.75
CA TYR A 430 -4.60 0.18 -17.30
C TYR A 430 -3.26 0.55 -16.63
N TYR A 431 -2.25 0.91 -17.43
CA TYR A 431 -0.99 1.43 -16.90
C TYR A 431 -0.52 2.67 -17.64
N MET A 432 0.35 3.41 -17.03
CA MET A 432 1.12 4.48 -17.62
C MET A 432 2.55 4.49 -17.09
N ILE A 433 3.44 5.11 -17.83
CA ILE A 433 4.86 5.19 -17.51
C ILE A 433 5.18 6.63 -17.13
N ASP A 434 5.83 6.82 -16.01
CA ASP A 434 6.42 8.11 -15.64
C ASP A 434 7.64 8.39 -16.55
N LEU A 435 7.60 9.49 -17.25
CA LEU A 435 8.63 9.87 -18.24
C LEU A 435 10.00 10.13 -17.61
N ASP A 436 10.00 10.58 -16.35
CA ASP A 436 11.20 10.98 -15.64
C ASP A 436 11.92 9.77 -15.01
N THR A 437 11.16 8.92 -14.33
CA THR A 437 11.69 7.80 -13.53
C THR A 437 11.59 6.44 -14.21
N LYS A 438 10.81 6.32 -15.28
CA LYS A 438 10.47 5.05 -15.96
C LYS A 438 9.72 4.05 -15.08
N ILE A 439 9.21 4.49 -13.94
CA ILE A 439 8.33 3.67 -13.10
C ILE A 439 6.99 3.49 -13.79
N VAL A 440 6.45 2.28 -13.73
CA VAL A 440 5.14 1.93 -14.25
C VAL A 440 4.10 2.10 -13.15
N TYR A 441 3.09 2.88 -13.41
CA TYR A 441 1.96 3.11 -12.53
C TYR A 441 0.74 2.38 -13.08
N ARG A 442 0.13 1.54 -12.25
CA ARG A 442 -1.12 0.84 -12.57
C ARG A 442 -2.20 1.25 -11.60
N LYS A 443 -3.43 1.36 -12.06
CA LYS A 443 -4.58 1.59 -11.21
C LYS A 443 -5.40 0.31 -11.15
N GLU A 444 -5.58 -0.24 -9.96
CA GLU A 444 -6.33 -1.47 -9.71
C GLU A 444 -7.63 -1.16 -9.00
N GLN A 445 -8.68 -1.90 -9.35
CA GLN A 445 -10.01 -1.81 -8.74
C GLN A 445 -10.35 -3.10 -8.02
N PHE A 446 -10.86 -2.97 -6.81
CA PHE A 446 -11.30 -4.08 -5.98
C PHE A 446 -12.81 -4.05 -5.79
N GLU A 447 -13.41 -5.22 -5.55
CA GLU A 447 -14.86 -5.34 -5.36
C GLU A 447 -15.34 -4.58 -4.12
N ALA A 448 -16.56 -4.06 -4.21
CA ALA A 448 -17.22 -3.40 -3.09
C ALA A 448 -17.41 -4.39 -1.92
N GLY A 449 -17.17 -3.93 -0.70
CA GLY A 449 -17.26 -4.77 0.50
C GLY A 449 -15.98 -5.53 0.85
N THR A 450 -14.95 -5.47 -0.01
CA THR A 450 -13.62 -5.94 0.38
C THR A 450 -12.97 -4.96 1.36
N ALA A 451 -12.05 -5.46 2.18
CA ALA A 451 -11.29 -4.60 3.08
C ALA A 451 -10.38 -3.61 2.33
N LEU A 452 -10.00 -3.89 1.08
CA LEU A 452 -9.15 -3.03 0.26
C LEU A 452 -9.84 -1.72 -0.16
N PRO A 453 -9.09 -0.66 -0.49
CA PRO A 453 -9.65 0.54 -1.11
C PRO A 453 -10.40 0.17 -2.40
N ALA A 454 -11.41 0.96 -2.79
CA ALA A 454 -12.10 0.73 -4.06
C ALA A 454 -11.13 0.76 -5.24
N GLU A 455 -10.13 1.63 -5.19
CA GLU A 455 -9.05 1.70 -6.16
C GLU A 455 -7.70 1.88 -5.46
N LEU A 456 -6.65 1.33 -6.04
CA LEU A 456 -5.28 1.42 -5.55
C LEU A 456 -4.33 1.74 -6.70
N VAL A 457 -3.41 2.66 -6.49
CA VAL A 457 -2.30 2.91 -7.42
C VAL A 457 -1.12 2.03 -7.01
N ILE A 458 -0.68 1.19 -7.91
CA ILE A 458 0.46 0.29 -7.75
C ILE A 458 1.61 0.79 -8.62
N ARG A 459 2.81 0.72 -8.10
CA ARG A 459 4.05 1.15 -8.75
C ARG A 459 4.97 -0.04 -8.94
N ASP A 460 5.35 -0.30 -10.19
CA ASP A 460 6.26 -1.38 -10.55
C ASP A 460 7.53 -0.78 -11.19
N ARG A 461 8.72 -1.18 -10.75
CA ARG A 461 9.94 -1.00 -11.52
C ARG A 461 10.04 -2.16 -12.51
N ARG A 462 10.06 -1.83 -13.81
CA ARG A 462 10.36 -2.81 -14.87
C ARG A 462 11.70 -2.47 -15.47
N TYR A 463 12.35 -3.44 -16.09
CA TYR A 463 13.72 -3.30 -16.56
C TYR A 463 13.83 -3.48 -18.06
N ARG A 464 14.80 -2.77 -18.66
CA ARG A 464 15.38 -3.16 -19.94
C ARG A 464 16.36 -4.29 -19.71
N LYS A 465 16.63 -5.07 -20.74
CA LYS A 465 17.51 -6.23 -20.61
C LYS A 465 18.93 -5.84 -20.21
N ASP A 466 19.49 -4.81 -20.82
CA ASP A 466 20.83 -4.29 -20.49
C ASP A 466 20.90 -3.68 -19.08
N GLU A 467 19.84 -3.00 -18.63
CA GLU A 467 19.77 -2.43 -17.30
C GLU A 467 19.85 -3.50 -16.20
N ILE A 468 19.03 -4.56 -16.31
CA ILE A 468 19.04 -5.61 -15.28
C ILE A 468 20.32 -6.44 -15.31
N GLU A 469 20.90 -6.67 -16.48
CA GLU A 469 22.22 -7.31 -16.60
C GLU A 469 23.28 -6.49 -15.86
N ASP A 470 23.26 -5.17 -16.01
CA ASP A 470 24.16 -4.24 -15.34
C ASP A 470 23.97 -4.25 -13.81
N GLU A 471 22.74 -4.22 -13.33
CA GLU A 471 22.46 -4.30 -11.88
C GLU A 471 22.91 -5.66 -11.30
N CYS A 472 22.76 -6.76 -12.04
CA CYS A 472 23.30 -8.07 -11.63
C CYS A 472 24.83 -8.04 -11.54
N ARG A 473 25.54 -7.48 -12.53
CA ARG A 473 27.00 -7.34 -12.50
C ARG A 473 27.49 -6.47 -11.34
N LYS A 474 26.83 -5.34 -11.09
CA LYS A 474 27.12 -4.47 -9.93
C LYS A 474 26.93 -5.17 -8.59
N ALA A 475 25.97 -6.10 -8.52
CA ALA A 475 25.75 -6.92 -7.33
C ALA A 475 26.79 -8.04 -7.12
N GLY A 476 27.66 -8.34 -8.12
CA GLY A 476 28.67 -9.40 -8.07
C GLY A 476 28.23 -10.70 -8.73
N LEU A 477 27.39 -10.61 -9.75
CA LEU A 477 26.95 -11.74 -10.57
C LEU A 477 27.50 -11.64 -12.00
N ASP A 478 28.04 -12.70 -12.52
CA ASP A 478 28.37 -12.85 -13.92
C ASP A 478 27.15 -13.39 -14.68
N VAL A 479 26.64 -12.62 -15.62
CA VAL A 479 25.48 -13.03 -16.43
C VAL A 479 25.95 -14.03 -17.47
N VAL A 480 25.55 -15.30 -17.33
CA VAL A 480 25.90 -16.38 -18.27
C VAL A 480 25.07 -16.26 -19.53
N TRP A 481 23.76 -16.03 -19.36
CA TRP A 481 22.85 -15.69 -20.45
C TRP A 481 21.62 -14.95 -19.91
N SER A 482 20.99 -14.18 -20.77
CA SER A 482 19.69 -13.56 -20.53
C SER A 482 18.82 -13.63 -21.78
N ARG A 483 17.50 -13.74 -21.61
CA ARG A 483 16.54 -13.83 -22.71
C ARG A 483 15.16 -13.33 -22.33
N PHE A 484 14.40 -12.89 -23.31
CA PHE A 484 13.00 -12.58 -23.17
C PHE A 484 12.19 -13.88 -23.20
N VAL A 485 11.24 -14.01 -22.26
CA VAL A 485 10.42 -15.21 -22.10
C VAL A 485 8.98 -14.86 -21.72
N ARG A 486 8.13 -15.87 -21.74
CA ARG A 486 6.79 -15.81 -21.12
C ARG A 486 6.66 -16.86 -20.03
N ALA A 487 5.85 -16.58 -19.03
CA ALA A 487 5.55 -17.51 -17.94
C ALA A 487 5.14 -18.89 -18.48
N GLY A 488 5.71 -19.95 -17.91
CA GLY A 488 5.47 -21.35 -18.31
C GLY A 488 6.18 -21.82 -19.58
N HIS A 489 6.94 -20.96 -20.26
CA HIS A 489 7.69 -21.28 -21.51
C HIS A 489 9.08 -20.66 -21.48
N TRP A 490 9.86 -20.97 -20.46
CA TRP A 490 11.20 -20.42 -20.26
C TRP A 490 12.26 -21.04 -21.14
N ASP A 491 11.99 -22.19 -21.73
CA ASP A 491 12.82 -22.86 -22.74
C ASP A 491 12.79 -22.16 -24.11
N GLU A 492 11.75 -21.37 -24.39
CA GLU A 492 11.57 -20.63 -25.63
C GLU A 492 12.02 -19.17 -25.48
N ALA A 493 13.14 -18.81 -26.10
CA ALA A 493 13.57 -17.42 -26.19
C ALA A 493 12.71 -16.64 -27.18
N LEU A 494 12.23 -15.47 -26.81
CA LEU A 494 11.40 -14.59 -27.61
C LEU A 494 12.19 -13.37 -28.08
N ASP A 495 11.75 -12.75 -29.18
CA ASP A 495 12.21 -11.42 -29.56
C ASP A 495 11.68 -10.38 -28.54
N HIS A 496 12.50 -9.35 -28.26
CA HIS A 496 12.18 -8.31 -27.28
C HIS A 496 10.82 -7.62 -27.52
N ASP A 497 10.37 -7.59 -28.75
CA ASP A 497 9.16 -6.94 -29.20
C ASP A 497 7.97 -7.91 -29.42
N SER A 498 8.15 -9.18 -29.17
CA SER A 498 7.07 -10.17 -29.16
C SER A 498 6.05 -9.86 -28.05
N ASP A 499 4.77 -9.97 -28.37
CA ASP A 499 3.68 -9.75 -27.40
C ASP A 499 3.74 -10.69 -26.18
N GLY A 500 4.41 -11.83 -26.32
CA GLY A 500 4.65 -12.79 -25.25
C GLY A 500 5.85 -12.48 -24.35
N ALA A 501 6.75 -11.58 -24.78
CA ALA A 501 8.02 -11.27 -24.10
C ALA A 501 7.82 -10.43 -22.84
N LYS A 502 7.02 -10.91 -21.90
CA LYS A 502 6.62 -10.17 -20.70
C LYS A 502 7.71 -10.14 -19.62
N GLU A 503 8.61 -11.10 -19.66
CA GLU A 503 9.68 -11.28 -18.67
C GLU A 503 11.05 -11.31 -19.34
N ILE A 504 12.07 -10.89 -18.57
CA ILE A 504 13.47 -11.10 -18.88
C ILE A 504 13.99 -12.11 -17.87
N LEU A 505 14.47 -13.26 -18.34
CA LEU A 505 15.03 -14.33 -17.53
C LEU A 505 16.54 -14.31 -17.65
N LEU A 506 17.23 -14.28 -16.49
CA LEU A 506 18.70 -14.26 -16.41
C LEU A 506 19.20 -15.49 -15.64
N PHE A 507 20.18 -16.17 -16.20
CA PHE A 507 20.95 -17.18 -15.51
C PHE A 507 22.33 -16.60 -15.22
N CYS A 508 22.65 -16.52 -13.94
CA CYS A 508 23.84 -15.85 -13.46
C CYS A 508 24.70 -16.80 -12.64
N ARG A 509 25.99 -16.48 -12.50
CA ARG A 509 26.93 -17.16 -11.61
C ARG A 509 27.51 -16.15 -10.63
N ARG A 510 27.69 -16.52 -9.38
CA ARG A 510 28.41 -15.68 -8.42
C ARG A 510 29.86 -15.49 -8.89
N SER A 511 30.29 -14.22 -9.04
CA SER A 511 31.64 -13.87 -9.46
C SER A 511 32.67 -14.31 -8.41
N GLU A 512 33.79 -14.91 -8.87
CA GLU A 512 34.87 -15.35 -7.97
C GLU A 512 35.61 -14.18 -7.31
N SER A 513 35.55 -13.00 -7.93
CA SER A 513 36.23 -11.77 -7.50
C SER A 513 35.43 -10.89 -6.55
N SER A 514 34.24 -11.30 -6.08
CA SER A 514 33.47 -10.52 -5.13
C SER A 514 34.19 -10.43 -3.78
N PRO A 515 34.58 -9.24 -3.30
CA PRO A 515 35.26 -9.11 -2.02
C PRO A 515 34.34 -9.59 -0.91
N ASN A 516 34.83 -10.45 -0.03
CA ASN A 516 34.22 -10.77 1.25
C ASN A 516 34.09 -9.45 2.05
N SER A 517 32.91 -8.89 2.19
CA SER A 517 32.61 -7.91 3.22
C SER A 517 31.97 -8.57 4.42
#